data_9196894bcbc228403be43898c91fc7be
#
_entry.id   9196894bcbc228403be43898c91fc7be
#
_cell.length_a   1.000
_cell.length_b   1.000
_cell.length_c   1.000
_cell.angle_alpha   90.00
_cell.angle_beta   90.00
_cell.angle_gamma   90.00
#
_symmetry.space_group_name_H-M   'P 1'
#
loop_
_entity.id
_entity.type
_entity.pdbx_description
1 polymer ?
#
loop_
_entity_poly.entity_id
_entity_poly.type
_entity_poly.pdbx_seq_one_letter_code
_entity_poly.pdbx_strand_id
1 'polypeptide(L)'
;STVTVSATVDERNISYIKTGMSVNLDQWGTSAFGTVETVSLSSTVNNGVASYPITISADNTDGNLQVNSYVNYQIQASQNDNCLMVPIQAVRTVGLEDGSSATVVYVQADSRPDNALELPYQDEEIPSGFYPVQVEIGIQDTYNVEIKSGVNDGDTVFTQMITDQAWG
;
A
#
# COMPACT_ATOMS: atom_id res chain seq x y z
N SER A 1 19.57 24.71 10.11
CA SER A 1 20.66 23.94 9.49
C SER A 1 20.11 22.62 8.96
N THR A 2 20.71 22.16 7.85
CA THR A 2 20.29 20.90 7.22
C THR A 2 21.27 19.80 7.58
N VAL A 3 20.80 18.60 7.86
CA VAL A 3 21.61 17.39 8.04
C VAL A 3 21.30 16.40 6.94
N THR A 4 22.30 15.58 6.60
CA THR A 4 22.17 14.52 5.62
C THR A 4 22.16 13.16 6.33
N VAL A 5 21.15 12.35 6.06
CA VAL A 5 21.03 10.98 6.52
C VAL A 5 21.39 10.04 5.37
N SER A 6 22.37 9.16 5.60
CA SER A 6 22.73 8.10 4.65
C SER A 6 21.97 6.83 4.99
N ALA A 7 21.29 6.25 4.02
CA ALA A 7 20.51 5.05 4.17
C ALA A 7 20.70 4.12 2.96
N THR A 8 20.21 2.89 3.06
CA THR A 8 20.21 1.94 1.96
C THR A 8 18.83 1.30 1.81
N VAL A 9 18.41 1.07 0.58
CA VAL A 9 17.13 0.43 0.24
C VAL A 9 17.42 -0.84 -0.55
N ASP A 10 16.73 -1.93 -0.24
CA ASP A 10 16.90 -3.20 -0.96
C ASP A 10 16.30 -3.13 -2.38
N GLU A 11 16.70 -4.08 -3.25
CA GLU A 11 16.27 -4.11 -4.65
C GLU A 11 14.76 -4.28 -4.84
N ARG A 12 14.06 -4.86 -3.86
CA ARG A 12 12.60 -5.05 -3.95
C ARG A 12 11.84 -3.76 -3.75
N ASN A 13 12.40 -2.83 -3.00
CA ASN A 13 11.76 -1.57 -2.62
C ASN A 13 12.29 -0.36 -3.40
N ILE A 14 13.46 -0.46 -4.01
CA ILE A 14 14.10 0.69 -4.68
C ILE A 14 13.27 1.28 -5.83
N SER A 15 12.47 0.45 -6.53
CA SER A 15 11.61 0.91 -7.62
C SER A 15 10.52 1.88 -7.16
N TYR A 16 10.15 1.84 -5.88
CA TYR A 16 9.16 2.73 -5.28
C TYR A 16 9.75 4.03 -4.73
N ILE A 17 11.08 4.12 -4.59
CA ILE A 17 11.76 5.27 -3.98
C ILE A 17 12.20 6.25 -5.06
N LYS A 18 11.82 7.51 -4.88
CA LYS A 18 12.17 8.62 -5.79
C LYS A 18 12.63 9.83 -5.00
N THR A 19 13.48 10.64 -5.64
CA THR A 19 13.84 11.96 -5.11
C THR A 19 12.60 12.82 -4.90
N GLY A 20 12.59 13.58 -3.82
CA GLY A 20 11.46 14.42 -3.43
C GLY A 20 10.42 13.74 -2.51
N MET A 21 10.54 12.43 -2.27
CA MET A 21 9.64 11.74 -1.34
C MET A 21 9.86 12.19 0.09
N SER A 22 8.77 12.34 0.84
CA SER A 22 8.81 12.68 2.26
C SER A 22 9.29 11.53 3.11
N VAL A 23 10.07 11.84 4.13
CA VAL A 23 10.63 10.88 5.08
C VAL A 23 10.36 11.35 6.50
N ASN A 24 9.83 10.44 7.31
CA ASN A 24 9.77 10.62 8.76
C ASN A 24 11.05 10.07 9.38
N LEU A 25 11.69 10.85 10.21
CA LEU A 25 12.88 10.48 10.96
C LEU A 25 12.55 10.42 12.45
N ASP A 26 13.06 9.41 13.12
CA ASP A 26 12.98 9.29 14.58
C ASP A 26 14.36 8.97 15.15
N GLN A 27 14.79 9.79 16.10
CA GLN A 27 16.03 9.58 16.84
C GLN A 27 15.74 9.70 18.33
N TRP A 28 15.71 8.56 19.03
CA TRP A 28 15.46 8.49 20.48
C TRP A 28 14.18 9.20 20.95
N GLY A 29 13.10 9.09 20.17
CA GLY A 29 11.82 9.74 20.45
C GLY A 29 11.72 11.18 19.99
N THR A 30 12.73 11.71 19.32
CA THR A 30 12.68 12.99 18.63
C THR A 30 12.35 12.76 17.17
N SER A 31 11.21 13.30 16.73
CA SER A 31 10.77 13.20 15.34
C SER A 31 11.20 14.40 14.52
N ALA A 32 11.64 14.15 13.29
CA ALA A 32 11.94 15.18 12.29
C ALA A 32 11.43 14.75 10.92
N PHE A 33 11.33 15.71 10.02
CA PHE A 33 10.91 15.47 8.64
C PHE A 33 12.09 15.72 7.70
N GLY A 34 12.20 14.86 6.70
CA GLY A 34 13.18 14.97 5.64
C GLY A 34 12.60 14.67 4.28
N THR A 35 13.46 14.77 3.29
CA THR A 35 13.12 14.49 1.89
C THR A 35 14.23 13.66 1.27
N VAL A 36 13.88 12.67 0.46
CA VAL A 36 14.85 11.91 -0.33
C VAL A 36 15.53 12.86 -1.31
N GLU A 37 16.84 13.05 -1.15
CA GLU A 37 17.65 13.96 -1.95
C GLU A 37 18.27 13.25 -3.15
N THR A 38 18.85 12.06 -2.91
CA THR A 38 19.45 11.26 -3.99
C THR A 38 19.09 9.79 -3.85
N VAL A 39 18.98 9.11 -4.99
CA VAL A 39 18.83 7.68 -5.10
C VAL A 39 19.94 7.17 -6.01
N SER A 40 20.82 6.30 -5.50
CA SER A 40 21.91 5.73 -6.30
C SER A 40 21.37 4.73 -7.32
N LEU A 41 21.89 4.81 -8.54
CA LEU A 41 21.62 3.80 -9.60
C LEU A 41 22.54 2.58 -9.49
N SER A 42 23.56 2.65 -8.62
CA SER A 42 24.50 1.56 -8.39
C SER A 42 24.22 0.88 -7.06
N SER A 43 24.08 -0.42 -7.08
CA SER A 43 23.89 -1.22 -5.86
C SER A 43 25.24 -1.68 -5.28
N THR A 44 25.25 -1.90 -3.98
CA THR A 44 26.24 -2.70 -3.26
C THR A 44 25.61 -4.03 -2.87
N VAL A 45 26.32 -5.13 -3.10
CA VAL A 45 25.83 -6.48 -2.75
C VAL A 45 26.50 -6.91 -1.45
N ASN A 46 25.71 -7.13 -0.41
CA ASN A 46 26.13 -7.74 0.85
C ASN A 46 25.32 -9.01 1.10
N ASN A 47 26.00 -10.12 1.35
CA ASN A 47 25.37 -11.41 1.61
C ASN A 47 24.31 -11.85 0.58
N GLY A 48 24.53 -11.51 -0.70
CA GLY A 48 23.61 -11.87 -1.79
C GLY A 48 22.38 -10.96 -1.94
N VAL A 49 22.27 -9.89 -1.15
CA VAL A 49 21.21 -8.89 -1.27
C VAL A 49 21.80 -7.60 -1.83
N ALA A 50 21.21 -7.14 -2.94
CA ALA A 50 21.56 -5.86 -3.53
C ALA A 50 20.89 -4.71 -2.73
N SER A 51 21.67 -3.74 -2.34
CA SER A 51 21.21 -2.54 -1.62
C SER A 51 21.65 -1.29 -2.36
N TYR A 52 20.76 -0.33 -2.46
CA TYR A 52 20.97 0.93 -3.15
C TYR A 52 21.13 2.05 -2.14
N PRO A 53 22.29 2.77 -2.13
CA PRO A 53 22.46 3.93 -1.29
C PRO A 53 21.50 5.05 -1.65
N ILE A 54 20.92 5.68 -0.63
CA ILE A 54 20.12 6.89 -0.75
C ILE A 54 20.61 7.92 0.24
N THR A 55 20.38 9.20 -0.06
CA THR A 55 20.57 10.28 0.91
C THR A 55 19.24 10.98 1.17
N ILE A 56 19.02 11.35 2.42
CA ILE A 56 17.85 12.07 2.90
C ILE A 56 18.35 13.40 3.49
N SER A 57 17.79 14.49 3.02
CA SER A 57 18.02 15.81 3.58
C SER A 57 16.96 16.12 4.62
N ALA A 58 17.33 16.49 5.81
CA ALA A 58 16.41 16.84 6.88
C ALA A 58 16.74 18.20 7.48
N ASP A 59 15.70 18.96 7.85
CA ASP A 59 15.89 20.21 8.58
C ASP A 59 16.23 19.89 10.05
N ASN A 60 17.31 20.49 10.51
CA ASN A 60 17.77 20.40 11.89
C ASN A 60 17.99 21.82 12.50
N THR A 61 17.09 22.74 12.17
CA THR A 61 17.15 24.11 12.63
C THR A 61 17.12 24.20 14.17
N ASP A 62 16.34 23.30 14.78
CA ASP A 62 16.19 23.20 16.23
C ASP A 62 17.32 22.43 16.91
N GLY A 63 18.26 21.85 16.14
CA GLY A 63 19.39 21.09 16.66
C GLY A 63 19.02 19.76 17.35
N ASN A 64 17.83 19.24 17.08
CA ASN A 64 17.29 18.07 17.75
C ASN A 64 17.86 16.73 17.24
N LEU A 65 18.37 16.71 16.00
CA LEU A 65 19.05 15.56 15.44
C LEU A 65 20.56 15.62 15.74
N GLN A 66 21.06 14.56 16.37
CA GLN A 66 22.49 14.43 16.64
C GLN A 66 23.23 13.84 15.44
N VAL A 67 24.24 14.58 14.97
CA VAL A 67 25.11 14.15 13.87
C VAL A 67 25.99 12.98 14.31
N ASN A 68 26.39 12.13 13.37
CA ASN A 68 27.19 10.92 13.62
C ASN A 68 26.50 9.89 14.53
N SER A 69 25.18 9.85 14.50
CA SER A 69 24.37 8.93 15.27
C SER A 69 23.35 8.21 14.38
N TYR A 70 22.82 7.09 14.87
CA TYR A 70 21.79 6.34 14.16
C TYR A 70 20.44 7.05 14.25
N VAL A 71 19.68 6.98 13.17
CA VAL A 71 18.31 7.47 13.07
C VAL A 71 17.44 6.42 12.39
N ASN A 72 16.25 6.21 12.91
CA ASN A 72 15.23 5.44 12.22
C ASN A 72 14.55 6.31 11.17
N TYR A 73 14.27 5.74 10.01
CA TYR A 73 13.60 6.47 8.96
C TYR A 73 12.45 5.65 8.35
N GLN A 74 11.42 6.34 7.93
CA GLN A 74 10.29 5.79 7.22
C GLN A 74 9.99 6.66 6.01
N ILE A 75 10.15 6.10 4.81
CA ILE A 75 9.85 6.80 3.57
C ILE A 75 8.38 6.54 3.24
N GLN A 76 7.63 7.61 3.00
CA GLN A 76 6.28 7.51 2.47
C GLN A 76 6.37 7.31 0.96
N ALA A 77 6.25 6.05 0.52
CA ALA A 77 6.34 5.67 -0.88
C ALA A 77 5.17 6.18 -1.74
N SER A 78 4.05 6.56 -1.14
CA SER A 78 3.01 7.36 -1.78
C SER A 78 2.27 8.21 -0.74
N GLN A 79 2.10 9.49 -1.05
CA GLN A 79 1.02 10.30 -0.51
C GLN A 79 -0.02 10.42 -1.62
N ASN A 80 -1.01 9.58 -1.58
CA ASN A 80 -2.24 9.83 -2.29
C ASN A 80 -3.30 10.15 -1.23
N ASP A 81 -3.43 11.43 -0.90
CA ASP A 81 -4.38 11.92 0.11
C ASP A 81 -5.85 11.65 -0.29
N ASN A 82 -6.06 11.14 -1.50
CA ASN A 82 -7.35 10.77 -2.08
C ASN A 82 -7.34 9.32 -2.62
N CYS A 83 -6.58 8.39 -2.05
CA CYS A 83 -6.68 7.00 -2.46
C CYS A 83 -7.89 6.33 -1.79
N LEU A 84 -8.64 5.60 -2.60
CA LEU A 84 -9.68 4.72 -2.11
C LEU A 84 -9.03 3.45 -1.57
N MET A 85 -9.30 3.11 -0.32
CA MET A 85 -8.74 1.93 0.34
C MET A 85 -9.85 0.99 0.78
N VAL A 86 -9.63 -0.30 0.57
CA VAL A 86 -10.51 -1.34 1.08
C VAL A 86 -9.72 -2.32 1.95
N PRO A 87 -10.35 -3.00 2.93
CA PRO A 87 -9.71 -4.10 3.64
C PRO A 87 -9.20 -5.17 2.67
N ILE A 88 -8.02 -5.72 2.92
CA ILE A 88 -7.42 -6.75 2.04
C ILE A 88 -8.35 -7.95 1.83
N GLN A 89 -9.20 -8.26 2.81
CA GLN A 89 -10.19 -9.33 2.77
C GLN A 89 -11.35 -9.07 1.79
N ALA A 90 -11.54 -7.81 1.36
CA ALA A 90 -12.56 -7.47 0.38
C ALA A 90 -12.11 -7.79 -1.06
N VAL A 91 -10.80 -7.90 -1.29
CA VAL A 91 -10.23 -8.15 -2.61
C VAL A 91 -10.16 -9.66 -2.85
N ARG A 92 -10.78 -10.12 -3.94
CA ARG A 92 -10.83 -11.54 -4.31
C ARG A 92 -10.38 -11.74 -5.75
N THR A 93 -9.86 -12.92 -6.03
CA THR A 93 -9.56 -13.36 -7.40
C THR A 93 -10.62 -14.36 -7.82
N VAL A 94 -11.27 -14.12 -8.96
CA VAL A 94 -12.31 -14.97 -9.52
C VAL A 94 -11.91 -15.50 -10.89
N GLY A 95 -12.32 -16.72 -11.22
CA GLY A 95 -12.14 -17.28 -12.56
C GLY A 95 -13.23 -16.79 -13.51
N LEU A 96 -12.86 -16.55 -14.76
CA LEU A 96 -13.76 -16.17 -15.85
C LEU A 96 -14.06 -17.36 -16.77
N GLU A 97 -15.10 -17.24 -17.60
CA GLU A 97 -15.51 -18.30 -18.54
C GLU A 97 -14.43 -18.67 -19.57
N ASP A 98 -13.58 -17.72 -19.93
CA ASP A 98 -12.48 -17.90 -20.87
C ASP A 98 -11.23 -18.60 -20.27
N GLY A 99 -11.31 -18.97 -18.98
CA GLY A 99 -10.21 -19.57 -18.23
C GLY A 99 -9.19 -18.57 -17.66
N SER A 100 -9.38 -17.27 -17.88
CA SER A 100 -8.60 -16.22 -17.22
C SER A 100 -9.11 -15.94 -15.80
N SER A 101 -8.46 -15.03 -15.09
CA SER A 101 -8.87 -14.58 -13.77
C SER A 101 -8.94 -13.08 -13.69
N ALA A 102 -9.81 -12.56 -12.82
CA ALA A 102 -9.96 -11.15 -12.55
C ALA A 102 -9.86 -10.88 -11.05
N THR A 103 -9.31 -9.73 -10.70
CA THR A 103 -9.36 -9.20 -9.33
C THR A 103 -10.63 -8.41 -9.16
N VAL A 104 -11.42 -8.75 -8.16
CA VAL A 104 -12.75 -8.15 -7.93
C VAL A 104 -12.95 -7.74 -6.48
N VAL A 105 -13.87 -6.81 -6.30
CA VAL A 105 -14.49 -6.46 -5.02
C VAL A 105 -16.01 -6.62 -5.21
N TYR A 106 -16.68 -7.20 -4.22
CA TYR A 106 -18.14 -7.32 -4.25
C TYR A 106 -18.77 -6.08 -3.64
N VAL A 107 -19.51 -5.34 -4.47
CA VAL A 107 -20.14 -4.07 -4.13
C VAL A 107 -21.63 -4.28 -3.92
N GLN A 108 -22.19 -3.71 -2.86
CA GLN A 108 -23.63 -3.73 -2.58
C GLN A 108 -24.36 -2.77 -3.51
N ALA A 109 -25.40 -3.27 -4.16
CA ALA A 109 -26.30 -2.46 -4.99
C ALA A 109 -27.71 -3.03 -5.00
N ASP A 110 -28.73 -2.18 -5.21
CA ASP A 110 -30.13 -2.59 -5.33
C ASP A 110 -30.41 -3.37 -6.62
N SER A 111 -29.60 -3.13 -7.64
CA SER A 111 -29.61 -3.85 -8.91
C SER A 111 -28.18 -4.02 -9.42
N ARG A 112 -27.99 -5.03 -10.28
CA ARG A 112 -26.67 -5.30 -10.87
C ARG A 112 -26.09 -4.07 -11.57
N PRO A 113 -24.92 -3.58 -11.15
CA PRO A 113 -24.24 -2.49 -11.84
C PRO A 113 -23.78 -2.89 -13.26
N ASP A 114 -23.70 -1.94 -14.19
CA ASP A 114 -23.26 -2.18 -15.56
C ASP A 114 -21.81 -2.69 -15.65
N ASN A 115 -20.97 -2.36 -14.67
CA ASN A 115 -19.57 -2.78 -14.56
C ASN A 115 -19.38 -4.08 -13.76
N ALA A 116 -20.45 -4.74 -13.35
CA ALA A 116 -20.35 -6.02 -12.65
C ALA A 116 -20.04 -7.16 -13.64
N LEU A 117 -19.05 -7.99 -13.28
CA LEU A 117 -18.66 -9.15 -14.08
C LEU A 117 -19.72 -10.26 -14.02
N GLU A 118 -19.90 -10.97 -15.14
CA GLU A 118 -20.59 -12.25 -15.16
C GLU A 118 -19.61 -13.35 -14.77
N LEU A 119 -19.96 -14.10 -13.75
CA LEU A 119 -19.14 -15.21 -13.27
C LEU A 119 -19.81 -16.54 -13.60
N PRO A 120 -19.03 -17.56 -13.98
CA PRO A 120 -19.57 -18.90 -14.29
C PRO A 120 -20.12 -19.58 -13.05
N TYR A 121 -19.68 -19.19 -11.86
CA TYR A 121 -20.11 -19.72 -10.57
C TYR A 121 -20.40 -18.59 -9.60
N GLN A 122 -21.51 -18.68 -8.86
CA GLN A 122 -21.75 -17.81 -7.71
C GLN A 122 -21.03 -18.38 -6.48
N ASP A 123 -20.32 -17.53 -5.78
CA ASP A 123 -19.75 -17.86 -4.48
C ASP A 123 -20.87 -17.84 -3.43
N GLU A 124 -21.17 -18.98 -2.83
CA GLU A 124 -22.25 -19.13 -1.83
C GLU A 124 -22.00 -18.29 -0.56
N GLU A 125 -20.76 -17.87 -0.33
CA GLU A 125 -20.42 -16.98 0.79
C GLU A 125 -20.84 -15.53 0.56
N ILE A 126 -21.11 -15.14 -0.68
CA ILE A 126 -21.48 -13.77 -1.03
C ILE A 126 -22.98 -13.57 -0.85
N PRO A 127 -23.44 -12.67 0.03
CA PRO A 127 -24.84 -12.37 0.20
C PRO A 127 -25.49 -11.83 -1.07
N SER A 128 -26.79 -12.05 -1.22
CA SER A 128 -27.56 -11.44 -2.31
C SER A 128 -27.52 -9.91 -2.22
N GLY A 129 -27.45 -9.23 -3.35
CA GLY A 129 -27.32 -7.78 -3.41
C GLY A 129 -25.87 -7.27 -3.46
N PHE A 130 -24.90 -8.20 -3.45
CA PHE A 130 -23.50 -7.90 -3.73
C PHE A 130 -23.09 -8.43 -5.09
N TYR A 131 -22.40 -7.60 -5.86
CA TYR A 131 -22.03 -7.89 -7.24
C TYR A 131 -20.52 -7.76 -7.44
N PRO A 132 -19.86 -8.68 -8.18
CA PRO A 132 -18.43 -8.65 -8.42
C PRO A 132 -18.09 -7.54 -9.42
N VAL A 133 -17.35 -6.57 -8.98
CA VAL A 133 -16.83 -5.48 -9.81
C VAL A 133 -15.33 -5.65 -9.97
N GLN A 134 -14.85 -5.65 -11.21
CA GLN A 134 -13.42 -5.73 -11.48
C GLN A 134 -12.74 -4.46 -11.01
N VAL A 135 -11.61 -4.63 -10.30
CA VAL A 135 -10.83 -3.53 -9.75
C VAL A 135 -9.38 -3.62 -10.20
N GLU A 136 -8.77 -2.45 -10.33
CA GLU A 136 -7.32 -2.31 -10.42
C GLU A 136 -6.81 -1.93 -9.03
N ILE A 137 -5.89 -2.75 -8.49
CA ILE A 137 -5.30 -2.52 -7.18
C ILE A 137 -3.98 -1.76 -7.30
N GLY A 138 -3.66 -0.99 -6.27
CA GLY A 138 -2.40 -0.27 -6.13
C GLY A 138 -1.56 -0.79 -4.97
N ILE A 139 -1.12 0.12 -4.13
CA ILE A 139 -0.29 -0.18 -2.96
C ILE A 139 -1.12 -0.89 -1.92
N GLN A 140 -0.49 -1.83 -1.21
CA GLN A 140 -1.11 -2.53 -0.09
C GLN A 140 -0.22 -2.46 1.15
N ASP A 141 -0.85 -2.40 2.30
CA ASP A 141 -0.22 -2.64 3.60
C ASP A 141 -0.71 -3.98 4.18
N THR A 142 -0.51 -4.21 5.47
CA THR A 142 -0.92 -5.45 6.14
C THR A 142 -2.44 -5.61 6.22
N TYR A 143 -3.22 -4.53 6.17
CA TYR A 143 -4.66 -4.53 6.43
C TYR A 143 -5.49 -4.04 5.25
N ASN A 144 -4.94 -3.16 4.39
CA ASN A 144 -5.68 -2.46 3.36
C ASN A 144 -4.98 -2.51 2.01
N VAL A 145 -5.78 -2.38 0.96
CA VAL A 145 -5.35 -2.30 -0.45
C VAL A 145 -5.91 -1.05 -1.08
N GLU A 146 -5.06 -0.32 -1.78
CA GLU A 146 -5.48 0.80 -2.63
C GLU A 146 -6.26 0.27 -3.85
N ILE A 147 -7.40 0.89 -4.13
CA ILE A 147 -8.18 0.65 -5.35
C ILE A 147 -8.01 1.86 -6.27
N LYS A 148 -7.43 1.63 -7.44
CA LYS A 148 -7.21 2.66 -8.45
C LYS A 148 -8.43 2.89 -9.33
N SER A 149 -9.20 1.83 -9.55
CA SER A 149 -10.42 1.90 -10.37
C SER A 149 -11.38 0.75 -10.06
N GLY A 150 -12.65 0.93 -10.37
CA GLY A 150 -13.70 -0.09 -10.30
C GLY A 150 -14.75 0.18 -9.22
N VAL A 151 -14.41 0.80 -8.09
CA VAL A 151 -15.33 1.19 -7.03
C VAL A 151 -15.20 2.68 -6.71
N ASN A 152 -16.22 3.25 -6.08
CA ASN A 152 -16.28 4.67 -5.75
C ASN A 152 -16.27 4.87 -4.24
N ASP A 153 -15.91 6.09 -3.83
CA ASP A 153 -16.05 6.50 -2.43
C ASP A 153 -17.52 6.46 -2.01
N GLY A 154 -17.77 5.83 -0.85
CA GLY A 154 -19.13 5.60 -0.35
C GLY A 154 -19.74 4.25 -0.74
N ASP A 155 -19.14 3.48 -1.64
CA ASP A 155 -19.59 2.13 -1.94
C ASP A 155 -19.43 1.20 -0.72
N THR A 156 -20.42 0.35 -0.48
CA THR A 156 -20.35 -0.69 0.53
C THR A 156 -19.78 -1.96 -0.08
N VAL A 157 -18.70 -2.48 0.48
CA VAL A 157 -18.02 -3.66 -0.01
C VAL A 157 -18.14 -4.84 0.96
N PHE A 158 -18.23 -6.05 0.42
CA PHE A 158 -18.24 -7.27 1.21
C PHE A 158 -16.81 -7.66 1.61
N THR A 159 -16.61 -7.99 2.86
CA THR A 159 -15.33 -8.49 3.37
C THR A 159 -15.38 -9.98 3.68
N GLN A 160 -16.16 -10.38 4.65
CA GLN A 160 -16.34 -11.76 5.07
C GLN A 160 -17.64 -11.93 5.90
N MET A 161 -18.20 -13.12 5.93
CA MET A 161 -19.22 -13.46 6.91
C MET A 161 -18.55 -13.77 8.26
N ILE A 162 -19.01 -13.12 9.32
CA ILE A 162 -18.68 -13.51 10.69
C ILE A 162 -19.76 -14.52 11.11
N THR A 163 -19.44 -15.79 11.12
CA THR A 163 -20.28 -16.80 11.77
C THR A 163 -19.94 -16.76 13.26
N ASP A 164 -20.84 -16.24 14.08
CA ASP A 164 -20.77 -16.45 15.52
C ASP A 164 -20.82 -17.95 15.79
N GLN A 165 -19.67 -18.56 16.03
CA GLN A 165 -19.62 -19.86 16.65
C GLN A 165 -20.03 -19.66 18.10
N ALA A 166 -21.34 -19.80 18.34
CA ALA A 166 -21.84 -19.95 19.69
C ALA A 166 -21.18 -21.19 20.27
N TRP A 167 -20.31 -20.99 21.23
CA TRP A 167 -19.78 -22.06 22.06
C TRP A 167 -20.97 -22.61 22.85
N GLY A 168 -21.45 -23.79 22.40
CA GLY A 168 -22.37 -24.61 23.15
C GLY A 168 -21.64 -25.44 24.21
#